data_9a350cffaa52cd5cacee152fcee87f07
#
_entry.id   9a350cffaa52cd5cacee152fcee87f07
#
_cell.length_a   1.000
_cell.length_b   1.000
_cell.length_c   1.000
_cell.angle_alpha   90.00
_cell.angle_beta   90.00
_cell.angle_gamma   90.00
#
_symmetry.space_group_name_H-M   'P 1'
#
loop_
_entity.id
_entity.type
_entity.pdbx_description
1 polymer ?
#
loop_
_entity_poly.entity_id
_entity_poly.type
_entity_poly.pdbx_seq_one_letter_code
_entity_poly.pdbx_strand_id
1 'polypeptide(L)'
;MALMNRLNARAVATLGAGKYNDGAGLLLHKRKDGGAQWILRYTLHGRRREMGLGALKHVSLKQARELATGWRSVLREGRDPIKERNKQKREAISNLHYL
;
A
#
# COMPACT_ATOMS: atom_id res chain seq x y z
N MET A 1 11.90 -15.99 8.68
CA MET A 1 12.52 -15.01 7.76
C MET A 1 11.43 -14.34 6.95
N ALA A 2 11.35 -13.03 6.98
CA ALA A 2 10.35 -12.31 6.18
C ALA A 2 10.71 -12.42 4.69
N LEU A 3 9.77 -12.91 3.89
CA LEU A 3 9.94 -12.95 2.44
C LEU A 3 9.56 -11.59 1.88
N MET A 4 10.50 -10.95 1.19
CA MET A 4 10.31 -9.65 0.57
C MET A 4 10.71 -9.70 -0.91
N ASN A 5 10.18 -8.74 -1.67
CA ASN A 5 10.51 -8.60 -3.09
C ASN A 5 10.22 -9.87 -3.90
N ARG A 6 9.08 -10.51 -3.61
CA ARG A 6 8.68 -11.78 -4.26
C ARG A 6 8.16 -11.58 -5.66
N LEU A 7 7.61 -10.39 -5.95
CA LEU A 7 7.12 -10.04 -7.28
C LEU A 7 8.22 -9.38 -8.11
N ASN A 8 8.06 -9.42 -9.42
CA ASN A 8 8.87 -8.64 -10.34
C ASN A 8 7.97 -7.97 -11.38
N ALA A 9 8.52 -7.04 -12.15
CA ALA A 9 7.73 -6.24 -13.09
C ALA A 9 7.00 -7.13 -14.12
N ARG A 10 7.64 -8.20 -14.57
CA ARG A 10 7.04 -9.13 -15.55
C ARG A 10 5.86 -9.88 -14.94
N ALA A 11 6.02 -10.40 -13.73
CA ALA A 11 4.95 -11.10 -13.02
C ALA A 11 3.77 -10.16 -12.77
N VAL A 12 4.03 -8.92 -12.33
CA VAL A 12 2.99 -7.91 -12.10
C VAL A 12 2.18 -7.69 -13.38
N ALA A 13 2.82 -7.64 -14.53
CA ALA A 13 2.14 -7.41 -15.81
C ALA A 13 1.34 -8.63 -16.30
N THR A 14 1.77 -9.85 -15.99
CA THR A 14 1.23 -11.07 -16.60
C THR A 14 0.31 -11.90 -15.71
N LEU A 15 0.34 -11.71 -14.38
CA LEU A 15 -0.50 -12.49 -13.47
C LEU A 15 -1.99 -12.22 -13.72
N GLY A 16 -2.80 -13.26 -13.60
CA GLY A 16 -4.25 -13.16 -13.72
C GLY A 16 -4.90 -12.57 -12.45
N ALA A 17 -6.24 -12.62 -12.40
CA ALA A 17 -6.98 -12.13 -11.24
C ALA A 17 -6.57 -12.89 -9.97
N GLY A 18 -6.45 -12.18 -8.86
CA GLY A 18 -6.07 -12.74 -7.56
C GLY A 18 -5.31 -11.76 -6.70
N LYS A 19 -4.95 -12.21 -5.51
CA LYS A 19 -4.12 -11.45 -4.58
C LYS A 19 -2.74 -12.10 -4.49
N TYR A 20 -1.71 -11.31 -4.67
CA TYR A 20 -0.32 -11.78 -4.72
C TYR A 20 0.54 -11.02 -3.73
N ASN A 21 1.23 -11.74 -2.84
CA ASN A 21 2.13 -11.16 -1.86
C ASN A 21 3.47 -10.78 -2.49
N ASP A 22 3.90 -9.54 -2.30
CA ASP A 22 5.29 -9.16 -2.56
C ASP A 22 6.15 -9.39 -1.31
N GLY A 23 5.55 -9.37 -0.15
CA GLY A 23 6.19 -9.62 1.13
C GLY A 23 5.97 -8.48 2.12
N ALA A 24 6.13 -8.79 3.40
CA ALA A 24 5.98 -7.84 4.51
C ALA A 24 4.67 -7.04 4.47
N GLY A 25 3.58 -7.68 4.05
CA GLY A 25 2.25 -7.08 4.00
C GLY A 25 1.89 -6.36 2.72
N LEU A 26 2.83 -6.20 1.77
CA LEU A 26 2.54 -5.58 0.47
C LEU A 26 1.92 -6.63 -0.46
N LEU A 27 0.73 -6.29 -0.99
CA LEU A 27 -0.05 -7.17 -1.87
C LEU A 27 -0.38 -6.44 -3.17
N LEU A 28 -0.39 -7.21 -4.27
CA LEU A 28 -1.04 -6.78 -5.51
C LEU A 28 -2.38 -7.48 -5.61
N HIS A 29 -3.46 -6.73 -5.72
CA HIS A 29 -4.80 -7.27 -5.92
C HIS A 29 -5.24 -7.00 -7.36
N LYS A 30 -5.30 -8.06 -8.18
CA LYS A 30 -5.81 -8.00 -9.55
C LYS A 30 -7.25 -8.50 -9.57
N ARG A 31 -8.16 -7.65 -10.05
CA ARG A 31 -9.57 -7.97 -10.14
C ARG A 31 -9.90 -8.60 -11.49
N LYS A 32 -11.02 -9.33 -11.55
CA LYS A 32 -11.49 -9.99 -12.78
C LYS A 32 -11.83 -8.98 -13.88
N ASP A 33 -12.17 -7.74 -13.52
CA ASP A 33 -12.51 -6.69 -14.49
C ASP A 33 -11.28 -6.03 -15.13
N GLY A 34 -10.08 -6.50 -14.81
CA GLY A 34 -8.83 -5.94 -15.32
C GLY A 34 -8.22 -4.87 -14.44
N GLY A 35 -8.93 -4.41 -13.40
CA GLY A 35 -8.39 -3.45 -12.45
C GLY A 35 -7.35 -4.10 -11.53
N ALA A 36 -6.36 -3.31 -11.11
CA ALA A 36 -5.35 -3.79 -10.17
C ALA A 36 -4.93 -2.65 -9.24
N GLN A 37 -4.68 -2.99 -7.98
CA GLN A 37 -4.26 -2.02 -6.99
C GLN A 37 -3.28 -2.64 -6.00
N TRP A 38 -2.47 -1.77 -5.41
CA TRP A 38 -1.56 -2.14 -4.33
C TRP A 38 -2.24 -1.96 -2.99
N ILE A 39 -2.00 -2.90 -2.09
CA ILE A 39 -2.56 -2.90 -0.73
C ILE A 39 -1.44 -3.19 0.26
N LEU A 40 -1.40 -2.44 1.34
CA LEU A 40 -0.56 -2.75 2.49
C LEU A 40 -1.45 -3.32 3.59
N ARG A 41 -1.19 -4.59 3.93
CA ARG A 41 -1.89 -5.27 5.04
C ARG A 41 -1.00 -5.21 6.27
N TYR A 42 -1.59 -4.85 7.41
CA TYR A 42 -0.85 -4.76 8.66
C TYR A 42 -1.75 -5.09 9.84
N THR A 43 -1.12 -5.40 10.97
CA THR A 43 -1.80 -5.61 12.24
C THR A 43 -1.31 -4.55 13.22
N LEU A 44 -2.24 -3.84 13.86
CA LEU A 44 -1.94 -2.82 14.85
C LEU A 44 -2.90 -2.99 16.02
N HIS A 45 -2.34 -3.09 17.23
CA HIS A 45 -3.13 -3.27 18.47
C HIS A 45 -4.12 -4.44 18.35
N GLY A 46 -3.65 -5.56 17.80
CA GLY A 46 -4.45 -6.77 17.63
C GLY A 46 -5.47 -6.73 16.50
N ARG A 47 -5.55 -5.65 15.74
CA ARG A 47 -6.48 -5.52 14.60
C ARG A 47 -5.75 -5.60 13.28
N ARG A 48 -6.25 -6.46 12.38
CA ARG A 48 -5.76 -6.53 11.01
C ARG A 48 -6.49 -5.47 10.18
N ARG A 49 -5.70 -4.67 9.45
CA ARG A 49 -6.23 -3.63 8.57
C ARG A 49 -5.55 -3.70 7.21
N GLU A 50 -6.21 -3.15 6.20
CA GLU A 50 -5.66 -3.02 4.85
C GLU A 50 -5.76 -1.56 4.41
N MET A 51 -4.70 -1.07 3.77
CA MET A 51 -4.62 0.29 3.28
C MET A 51 -4.29 0.27 1.79
N GLY A 52 -5.11 0.93 0.97
CA GLY A 52 -4.84 1.05 -0.47
C GLY A 52 -3.67 2.00 -0.72
N LEU A 53 -2.73 1.59 -1.57
CA LEU A 53 -1.56 2.40 -1.92
C LEU A 53 -1.67 3.02 -3.33
N GLY A 54 -2.69 2.66 -4.08
CA GLY A 54 -2.93 3.20 -5.40
C GLY A 54 -3.08 2.14 -6.48
N ALA A 55 -3.59 2.55 -7.63
CA ALA A 55 -3.81 1.67 -8.77
C ALA A 55 -2.48 1.34 -9.45
N LEU A 56 -2.36 0.11 -9.96
CA LEU A 56 -1.16 -0.34 -10.67
C LEU A 56 -0.81 0.56 -11.85
N LYS A 57 -1.81 1.10 -12.54
CA LYS A 57 -1.58 2.00 -13.68
C LYS A 57 -0.90 3.32 -13.30
N HIS A 58 -0.92 3.70 -12.03
CA HIS A 58 -0.32 4.94 -11.52
C HIS A 58 0.86 4.69 -10.58
N VAL A 59 0.94 3.50 -9.99
CA VAL A 59 1.95 3.16 -8.99
C VAL A 59 2.66 1.88 -9.42
N SER A 60 3.93 2.01 -9.77
CA SER A 60 4.76 0.87 -10.16
C SER A 60 5.09 0.00 -8.94
N LEU A 61 5.61 -1.21 -9.19
CA LEU A 61 6.09 -2.10 -8.13
C LEU A 61 7.13 -1.40 -7.24
N LYS A 62 8.09 -0.69 -7.84
CA LYS A 62 9.10 0.06 -7.10
C LYS A 62 8.47 1.12 -6.20
N GLN A 63 7.54 1.89 -6.76
CA GLN A 63 6.83 2.94 -6.00
C GLN A 63 5.99 2.35 -4.88
N ALA A 64 5.32 1.22 -5.12
CA ALA A 64 4.54 0.53 -4.10
C ALA A 64 5.41 0.10 -2.92
N ARG A 65 6.61 -0.44 -3.22
CA ARG A 65 7.58 -0.84 -2.20
C ARG A 65 8.05 0.36 -1.37
N GLU A 66 8.30 1.49 -2.01
CA GLU A 66 8.70 2.72 -1.33
C GLU A 66 7.59 3.24 -0.42
N LEU A 67 6.36 3.27 -0.90
CA LEU A 67 5.19 3.66 -0.10
C LEU A 67 5.00 2.73 1.10
N ALA A 68 5.09 1.42 0.87
CA ALA A 68 4.95 0.44 1.94
C ALA A 68 6.03 0.61 3.01
N THR A 69 7.27 0.88 2.61
CA THR A 69 8.38 1.15 3.54
C THR A 69 8.09 2.36 4.41
N GLY A 70 7.60 3.44 3.82
CA GLY A 70 7.23 4.65 4.56
C GLY A 70 6.14 4.39 5.59
N TRP A 71 5.07 3.68 5.20
CA TRP A 71 3.98 3.39 6.13
C TRP A 71 4.37 2.36 7.21
N ARG A 72 5.29 1.43 6.90
CA ARG A 72 5.83 0.53 7.92
C ARG A 72 6.62 1.28 8.99
N SER A 73 7.28 2.39 8.63
CA SER A 73 7.96 3.25 9.60
C SER A 73 6.95 3.85 10.58
N VAL A 74 5.79 4.28 10.09
CA VAL A 74 4.70 4.79 10.94
C VAL A 74 4.23 3.72 11.91
N LEU A 75 4.08 2.48 11.43
CA LEU A 75 3.71 1.33 12.28
C LEU A 75 4.72 1.07 13.39
N ARG A 76 6.02 1.16 13.09
CA ARG A 76 7.08 0.96 14.08
C ARG A 76 7.01 1.99 15.19
N GLU A 77 6.48 3.17 14.91
CA GLU A 77 6.26 4.22 15.91
C GLU A 77 4.98 3.99 16.71
N GLY A 78 4.22 2.92 16.44
CA GLY A 78 2.97 2.62 17.10
C GLY A 78 1.78 3.43 16.59
N ARG A 79 1.93 4.11 15.44
CA ARG A 79 0.86 4.92 14.84
C ARG A 79 0.15 4.13 13.73
N ASP A 80 -1.12 4.48 13.50
CA ASP A 80 -1.93 3.85 12.45
C ASP A 80 -1.72 4.57 11.12
N PRO A 81 -1.18 3.90 10.09
CA PRO A 81 -0.96 4.51 8.77
C PRO A 81 -2.22 5.11 8.15
N ILE A 82 -3.38 4.47 8.30
CA ILE A 82 -4.63 4.99 7.74
C ILE A 82 -4.99 6.32 8.40
N LYS A 83 -4.90 6.40 9.72
CA LYS A 83 -5.18 7.63 10.47
C LYS A 83 -4.18 8.73 10.11
N GLU A 84 -2.90 8.38 10.00
CA GLU A 84 -1.84 9.32 9.64
C GLU A 84 -2.06 9.88 8.23
N ARG A 85 -2.41 9.04 7.26
CA ARG A 85 -2.72 9.48 5.90
C ARG A 85 -3.92 10.42 5.87
N ASN A 86 -4.97 10.09 6.61
CA ASN A 86 -6.17 10.93 6.69
C ASN A 86 -5.87 12.30 7.32
N LYS A 87 -5.01 12.31 8.35
CA LYS A 87 -4.54 13.54 8.98
C LYS A 87 -3.79 14.42 7.97
N GLN A 88 -2.86 13.85 7.21
CA GLN A 88 -2.09 14.56 6.19
C GLN A 88 -3.00 15.15 5.12
N LYS A 89 -4.03 14.42 4.68
CA LYS A 89 -5.02 14.90 3.72
C LYS A 89 -5.80 16.10 4.26
N ARG A 90 -6.23 16.04 5.53
CA ARG A 90 -6.96 17.15 6.16
C ARG A 90 -6.08 18.39 6.29
N GLU A 91 -4.82 18.23 6.66
CA GLU A 91 -3.87 19.35 6.76
C GLU A 91 -3.62 19.98 5.40
N ALA A 92 -3.47 19.17 4.35
CA ALA A 92 -3.27 19.66 2.99
C ALA A 92 -4.49 20.49 2.51
N ILE A 93 -5.71 20.02 2.80
CA ILE A 93 -6.94 20.74 2.45
C ILE A 93 -7.03 22.04 3.24
N SER A 94 -6.74 22.03 4.54
CA SER A 94 -6.73 23.24 5.37
C SER A 94 -5.75 24.27 4.83
N ASN A 95 -4.56 23.86 4.45
CA ASN A 95 -3.54 24.77 3.91
C ASN A 95 -4.00 25.42 2.59
N LEU A 96 -4.73 24.67 1.76
CA LEU A 96 -5.26 25.21 0.51
C LEU A 96 -6.30 26.30 0.72
N HIS A 97 -7.05 26.24 1.83
CA HIS A 97 -8.08 27.24 2.14
C HIS A 97 -7.52 28.59 2.55
N TYR A 98 -6.25 28.67 2.90
CA TYR A 98 -5.59 29.91 3.34
C TYR A 98 -4.79 30.60 2.24
N LEU A 99 -4.83 30.08 1.02
CA LEU A 99 -4.09 30.65 -0.11
C LEU A 99 -4.96 31.59 -0.97
#